data_9747d1c1512dafbd682012e7703efd31
#
_entry.id   9747d1c1512dafbd682012e7703efd31
#
_cell.length_a   1.000
_cell.length_b   1.000
_cell.length_c   1.000
_cell.angle_alpha   90.00
_cell.angle_beta   90.00
_cell.angle_gamma   90.00
#
_symmetry.space_group_name_H-M   'P 1'
#
loop_
_entity.id
_entity.type
_entity.pdbx_description
1 polymer ?
#
loop_
_entity_poly.entity_id
_entity_poly.type
_entity_poly.pdbx_seq_one_letter_code
_entity_poly.pdbx_strand_id
1 'polypeptide(L)'
;RILFAGKYSEPDYEMLVDEDCDLAIESTMILHTPKVQEMIEDLDIPVFIDRSSYESHPLGRTEWIKAYAAMLNKEDVADTFFEKQTKVIENLKDFKNTGKTVAYFFVNADGTVVVRSSKDYIPKMIDIAGGKYIFSDLKNTESKSASVELSMEEFYSKAEEADYLIYNATIDSPINSIAELTAKNELFKEFKAVKNGNVWCTGKSLYQATDIVGNLITDIHLMLTDGDEK
;
A
#
# COMPACT_ATOMS: atom_id res chain seq x y z
N ARG A 1 1.95 -25.47 -13.33
CA ARG A 1 0.65 -25.75 -12.71
C ARG A 1 0.57 -24.97 -11.41
N ILE A 2 -0.55 -24.29 -11.12
CA ILE A 2 -0.82 -23.62 -9.84
C ILE A 2 -1.93 -24.41 -9.16
N LEU A 3 -1.71 -24.77 -7.88
CA LEU A 3 -2.65 -25.49 -7.04
C LEU A 3 -3.03 -24.58 -5.86
N PHE A 4 -4.24 -24.73 -5.35
CA PHE A 4 -4.66 -24.07 -4.13
C PHE A 4 -4.34 -24.97 -2.93
N ALA A 5 -3.32 -24.61 -2.16
CA ALA A 5 -2.85 -25.36 -0.99
C ALA A 5 -3.47 -24.87 0.34
N GLY A 6 -4.63 -24.27 0.31
CA GLY A 6 -5.32 -23.78 1.50
C GLY A 6 -5.03 -22.31 1.83
N LYS A 7 -5.40 -21.88 3.03
CA LYS A 7 -5.15 -20.55 3.59
C LYS A 7 -3.96 -20.59 4.55
N TYR A 8 -3.31 -19.45 4.79
CA TYR A 8 -2.23 -19.34 5.78
C TYR A 8 -2.58 -19.89 7.18
N SER A 9 -3.87 -19.88 7.55
CA SER A 9 -4.36 -20.41 8.83
C SER A 9 -4.82 -21.87 8.78
N GLU A 10 -5.01 -22.42 7.59
CA GLU A 10 -5.53 -23.76 7.32
C GLU A 10 -4.92 -24.29 6.02
N PRO A 11 -3.59 -24.53 5.95
CA PRO A 11 -2.98 -25.11 4.75
C PRO A 11 -3.37 -26.59 4.61
N ASP A 12 -3.36 -27.05 3.38
CA ASP A 12 -3.53 -28.47 3.04
C ASP A 12 -2.18 -29.20 3.18
N TYR A 13 -1.92 -29.73 4.36
CA TYR A 13 -0.64 -30.40 4.69
C TYR A 13 -0.41 -31.64 3.84
N GLU A 14 -1.46 -32.39 3.50
CA GLU A 14 -1.34 -33.58 2.65
C GLU A 14 -0.87 -33.16 1.25
N MET A 15 -1.45 -32.11 0.69
CA MET A 15 -1.03 -31.56 -0.61
C MET A 15 0.40 -31.04 -0.58
N LEU A 16 0.83 -30.37 0.50
CA LEU A 16 2.22 -29.89 0.61
C LEU A 16 3.23 -31.04 0.52
N VAL A 17 2.93 -32.17 1.15
CA VAL A 17 3.77 -33.38 1.11
C VAL A 17 3.67 -34.09 -0.25
N ASP A 18 2.46 -34.27 -0.79
CA ASP A 18 2.23 -34.99 -2.05
C ASP A 18 2.83 -34.31 -3.28
N GLU A 19 2.93 -32.97 -3.24
CA GLU A 19 3.53 -32.17 -4.32
C GLU A 19 5.02 -31.83 -4.05
N ASP A 20 5.68 -32.51 -3.09
CA ASP A 20 7.09 -32.33 -2.73
C ASP A 20 7.46 -30.84 -2.50
N CYS A 21 6.76 -30.16 -1.60
CA CYS A 21 6.99 -28.74 -1.32
C CYS A 21 8.37 -28.50 -0.69
N ASP A 22 9.27 -27.81 -1.40
CA ASP A 22 10.64 -27.51 -0.94
C ASP A 22 10.71 -26.31 0.02
N LEU A 23 9.75 -25.38 -0.06
CA LEU A 23 9.76 -24.14 0.70
C LEU A 23 8.35 -23.56 0.81
N ALA A 24 7.91 -23.27 2.02
CA ALA A 24 6.70 -22.47 2.27
C ALA A 24 7.06 -20.98 2.37
N ILE A 25 6.47 -20.15 1.51
CA ILE A 25 6.61 -18.69 1.58
C ILE A 25 5.33 -18.13 2.18
N GLU A 26 5.44 -17.61 3.38
CA GLU A 26 4.30 -17.12 4.15
C GLU A 26 4.36 -15.60 4.36
N SER A 27 3.20 -14.96 4.41
CA SER A 27 3.12 -13.57 4.82
C SER A 27 3.23 -13.43 6.35
N THR A 28 3.39 -12.20 6.85
CA THR A 28 3.38 -11.93 8.30
C THR A 28 2.09 -12.36 9.01
N MET A 29 1.05 -12.72 8.28
CA MET A 29 -0.20 -13.26 8.86
C MET A 29 0.02 -14.60 9.55
N ILE A 30 1.01 -15.41 9.12
CA ILE A 30 1.37 -16.68 9.78
C ILE A 30 1.76 -16.49 11.25
N LEU A 31 2.30 -15.32 11.61
CA LEU A 31 2.68 -14.98 12.98
C LEU A 31 1.49 -14.92 13.96
N HIS A 32 0.25 -14.84 13.46
CA HIS A 32 -0.96 -14.94 14.26
C HIS A 32 -1.38 -16.40 14.52
N THR A 33 -0.76 -17.35 13.82
CA THR A 33 -1.06 -18.78 13.90
C THR A 33 0.23 -19.59 14.01
N PRO A 34 1.06 -19.40 15.06
CA PRO A 34 2.39 -20.02 15.16
C PRO A 34 2.37 -21.54 15.08
N LYS A 35 1.28 -22.19 15.52
CA LYS A 35 1.11 -23.65 15.39
C LYS A 35 1.08 -24.12 13.93
N VAL A 36 0.58 -23.28 13.01
CA VAL A 36 0.56 -23.63 11.57
C VAL A 36 2.00 -23.65 11.04
N GLN A 37 2.80 -22.66 11.41
CA GLN A 37 4.22 -22.63 11.06
C GLN A 37 4.95 -23.88 11.60
N GLU A 38 4.78 -24.19 12.90
CA GLU A 38 5.36 -25.38 13.54
C GLU A 38 4.97 -26.66 12.78
N MET A 39 3.69 -26.82 12.40
CA MET A 39 3.20 -27.99 11.67
C MET A 39 3.81 -28.12 10.26
N ILE A 40 4.06 -27.01 9.57
CA ILE A 40 4.75 -27.02 8.27
C ILE A 40 6.22 -27.44 8.46
N GLU A 41 6.90 -26.87 9.47
CA GLU A 41 8.30 -27.18 9.78
C GLU A 41 8.48 -28.63 10.26
N ASP A 42 7.49 -29.22 10.98
CA ASP A 42 7.46 -30.63 11.38
C ASP A 42 7.37 -31.61 10.19
N LEU A 43 6.98 -31.12 9.00
CA LEU A 43 7.00 -31.86 7.75
C LEU A 43 8.34 -31.75 7.01
N ASP A 44 9.38 -31.21 7.65
CA ASP A 44 10.68 -30.88 7.04
C ASP A 44 10.60 -29.84 5.92
N ILE A 45 9.53 -29.04 5.86
CA ILE A 45 9.36 -27.93 4.92
C ILE A 45 9.79 -26.63 5.59
N PRO A 46 10.90 -26.00 5.16
CA PRO A 46 11.32 -24.72 5.72
C PRO A 46 10.30 -23.61 5.42
N VAL A 47 10.12 -22.70 6.39
CA VAL A 47 9.18 -21.57 6.25
C VAL A 47 9.95 -20.25 6.12
N PHE A 48 9.78 -19.57 5.00
CA PHE A 48 10.27 -18.20 4.79
C PHE A 48 9.13 -17.19 5.01
N ILE A 49 9.31 -16.27 5.97
CA ILE A 49 8.30 -15.25 6.26
C ILE A 49 8.64 -13.95 5.53
N ASP A 50 7.83 -13.59 4.53
CA ASP A 50 7.91 -12.31 3.85
C ASP A 50 7.47 -11.18 4.79
N ARG A 51 8.39 -10.24 5.05
CA ARG A 51 8.15 -9.06 5.88
C ARG A 51 8.15 -7.76 5.07
N SER A 52 8.04 -7.85 3.76
CA SER A 52 7.98 -6.68 2.87
C SER A 52 6.90 -5.67 3.27
N SER A 53 5.81 -6.15 3.87
CA SER A 53 4.73 -5.31 4.38
C SER A 53 5.13 -4.40 5.55
N TYR A 54 6.26 -4.68 6.23
CA TYR A 54 6.78 -3.85 7.33
C TYR A 54 7.72 -2.74 6.86
N GLU A 55 8.10 -2.75 5.58
CA GLU A 55 8.95 -1.71 5.02
C GLU A 55 8.22 -0.37 4.97
N SER A 56 8.81 0.63 5.58
CA SER A 56 8.29 2.00 5.59
C SER A 56 8.70 2.81 4.36
N HIS A 57 9.67 2.32 3.59
CA HIS A 57 10.11 2.94 2.34
C HIS A 57 9.54 2.15 1.15
N PRO A 58 8.95 2.82 0.14
CA PRO A 58 8.36 2.12 -1.00
C PRO A 58 9.35 1.23 -1.74
N LEU A 59 10.59 1.66 -1.97
CA LEU A 59 11.63 0.82 -2.57
C LEU A 59 12.05 -0.35 -1.68
N GLY A 60 12.00 -0.22 -0.36
CA GLY A 60 12.26 -1.34 0.54
C GLY A 60 11.31 -2.50 0.28
N ARG A 61 10.03 -2.20 0.06
CA ARG A 61 9.03 -3.23 -0.32
C ARG A 61 9.39 -3.91 -1.64
N THR A 62 9.81 -3.15 -2.64
CA THR A 62 10.22 -3.67 -3.95
C THR A 62 11.51 -4.47 -3.87
N GLU A 63 12.45 -4.08 -3.00
CA GLU A 63 13.76 -4.72 -2.85
C GLU A 63 13.70 -6.16 -2.39
N TRP A 64 12.60 -6.58 -1.74
CA TRP A 64 12.35 -7.97 -1.36
C TRP A 64 12.40 -8.94 -2.56
N ILE A 65 12.21 -8.46 -3.79
CA ILE A 65 12.42 -9.28 -5.00
C ILE A 65 13.81 -9.93 -5.03
N LYS A 66 14.83 -9.29 -4.44
CA LYS A 66 16.20 -9.82 -4.39
C LYS A 66 16.30 -11.07 -3.52
N ALA A 67 15.52 -11.15 -2.42
CA ALA A 67 15.47 -12.34 -1.59
C ALA A 67 14.87 -13.52 -2.36
N TYR A 68 13.79 -13.30 -3.09
CA TYR A 68 13.18 -14.32 -3.96
C TYR A 68 14.11 -14.71 -5.10
N ALA A 69 14.79 -13.76 -5.70
CA ALA A 69 15.72 -14.01 -6.79
C ALA A 69 16.92 -14.85 -6.35
N ALA A 70 17.44 -14.61 -5.14
CA ALA A 70 18.52 -15.41 -4.58
C ALA A 70 18.12 -16.89 -4.36
N MET A 71 16.86 -17.14 -3.95
CA MET A 71 16.33 -18.51 -3.83
C MET A 71 16.18 -19.21 -5.19
N LEU A 72 16.01 -18.45 -6.26
CA LEU A 72 15.69 -18.95 -7.60
C LEU A 72 16.84 -18.83 -8.60
N ASN A 73 18.04 -18.39 -8.18
CA ASN A 73 19.20 -18.06 -9.04
C ASN A 73 18.81 -17.07 -10.16
N LYS A 74 18.15 -15.98 -9.79
CA LYS A 74 17.65 -14.92 -10.71
C LYS A 74 18.08 -13.52 -10.29
N GLU A 75 19.22 -13.39 -9.60
CA GLU A 75 19.72 -12.15 -9.02
C GLU A 75 19.85 -11.03 -10.08
N ASP A 76 20.42 -11.33 -11.25
CA ASP A 76 20.57 -10.37 -12.35
C ASP A 76 19.22 -9.78 -12.81
N VAL A 77 18.16 -10.62 -12.81
CA VAL A 77 16.81 -10.19 -13.17
C VAL A 77 16.26 -9.23 -12.13
N ALA A 78 16.43 -9.56 -10.85
CA ALA A 78 15.96 -8.73 -9.74
C ALA A 78 16.72 -7.40 -9.67
N ASP A 79 18.03 -7.42 -9.86
CA ASP A 79 18.85 -6.21 -9.86
C ASP A 79 18.45 -5.27 -11.00
N THR A 80 18.31 -5.79 -12.22
CA THR A 80 17.85 -5.01 -13.38
C THR A 80 16.47 -4.41 -13.15
N PHE A 81 15.58 -5.17 -12.53
CA PHE A 81 14.23 -4.71 -12.20
C PHE A 81 14.26 -3.63 -11.13
N PHE A 82 14.97 -3.86 -10.03
CA PHE A 82 15.07 -2.93 -8.91
C PHE A 82 15.72 -1.60 -9.32
N GLU A 83 16.77 -1.63 -10.15
CA GLU A 83 17.40 -0.43 -10.71
C GLU A 83 16.41 0.44 -11.50
N LYS A 84 15.46 -0.17 -12.25
CA LYS A 84 14.43 0.59 -12.97
C LYS A 84 13.52 1.35 -12.00
N GLN A 85 13.15 0.72 -10.89
CA GLN A 85 12.31 1.37 -9.86
C GLN A 85 13.08 2.48 -9.12
N THR A 86 14.35 2.25 -8.85
CA THR A 86 15.24 3.24 -8.18
C THR A 86 15.43 4.50 -9.04
N LYS A 87 15.57 4.35 -10.35
CA LYS A 87 15.72 5.48 -11.29
C LYS A 87 14.57 6.47 -11.23
N VAL A 88 13.36 6.02 -10.93
CA VAL A 88 12.21 6.93 -10.76
C VAL A 88 12.48 7.92 -9.62
N ILE A 89 12.95 7.41 -8.49
CA ILE A 89 13.24 8.25 -7.31
C ILE A 89 14.47 9.15 -7.59
N GLU A 90 15.48 8.62 -8.27
CA GLU A 90 16.64 9.40 -8.67
C GLU A 90 16.26 10.57 -9.58
N ASN A 91 15.35 10.38 -10.52
CA ASN A 91 14.86 11.43 -11.40
C ASN A 91 14.08 12.52 -10.66
N LEU A 92 13.48 12.18 -9.51
CA LEU A 92 12.68 13.12 -8.71
C LEU A 92 13.47 13.75 -7.55
N LYS A 93 14.69 13.29 -7.25
CA LYS A 93 15.47 13.72 -6.06
C LYS A 93 15.73 15.23 -5.98
N ASP A 94 15.90 15.88 -7.14
CA ASP A 94 16.16 17.31 -7.26
C ASP A 94 14.88 18.12 -7.47
N PHE A 95 13.74 17.46 -7.53
CA PHE A 95 12.45 18.10 -7.69
C PHE A 95 12.05 18.82 -6.40
N LYS A 96 11.74 20.10 -6.53
CA LYS A 96 11.30 20.91 -5.39
C LYS A 96 9.84 20.52 -5.02
N ASN A 97 9.63 20.17 -3.76
CA ASN A 97 8.29 19.85 -3.26
C ASN A 97 7.30 20.99 -3.61
N THR A 98 6.16 20.63 -4.16
CA THR A 98 5.11 21.57 -4.59
C THR A 98 4.43 22.30 -3.43
N GLY A 99 4.51 21.74 -2.22
CA GLY A 99 3.74 22.18 -1.06
C GLY A 99 2.27 21.77 -1.10
N LYS A 100 1.79 21.16 -2.20
CA LYS A 100 0.41 20.68 -2.33
C LYS A 100 0.14 19.55 -1.37
N THR A 101 -1.01 19.62 -0.71
CA THR A 101 -1.41 18.67 0.34
C THR A 101 -2.28 17.55 -0.23
N VAL A 102 -2.03 16.32 0.25
CA VAL A 102 -2.70 15.10 -0.20
C VAL A 102 -3.29 14.37 0.99
N ALA A 103 -4.57 14.03 0.94
CA ALA A 103 -5.22 13.10 1.85
C ALA A 103 -5.44 11.75 1.15
N TYR A 104 -4.90 10.66 1.74
CA TYR A 104 -5.08 9.29 1.28
C TYR A 104 -5.91 8.53 2.31
N PHE A 105 -7.07 7.97 1.90
CA PHE A 105 -8.05 7.41 2.82
C PHE A 105 -9.01 6.43 2.17
N PHE A 106 -9.76 5.69 2.98
CA PHE A 106 -11.02 5.03 2.60
C PHE A 106 -12.06 5.18 3.70
N VAL A 107 -13.34 4.90 3.38
CA VAL A 107 -14.45 4.99 4.32
C VAL A 107 -14.92 3.59 4.67
N ASN A 108 -14.95 3.24 5.95
CA ASN A 108 -15.51 2.00 6.47
C ASN A 108 -17.04 1.94 6.29
N ALA A 109 -17.61 0.74 6.43
CA ALA A 109 -19.05 0.51 6.35
C ALA A 109 -19.84 1.24 7.46
N ASP A 110 -19.21 1.50 8.60
CA ASP A 110 -19.79 2.27 9.72
C ASP A 110 -19.65 3.81 9.58
N GLY A 111 -19.03 4.27 8.49
CA GLY A 111 -18.82 5.68 8.19
C GLY A 111 -17.55 6.29 8.77
N THR A 112 -16.75 5.53 9.53
CA THR A 112 -15.43 6.00 9.96
C THR A 112 -14.46 6.08 8.78
N VAL A 113 -13.44 6.93 8.89
CA VAL A 113 -12.45 7.16 7.83
C VAL A 113 -11.10 6.60 8.26
N VAL A 114 -10.53 5.75 7.43
CA VAL A 114 -9.21 5.17 7.69
C VAL A 114 -8.16 5.88 6.85
N VAL A 115 -7.14 6.42 7.53
CA VAL A 115 -5.97 7.06 6.94
C VAL A 115 -4.70 6.28 7.27
N ARG A 116 -3.59 6.56 6.57
CA ARG A 116 -2.31 5.90 6.86
C ARG A 116 -1.55 6.64 7.95
N SER A 117 -0.91 5.89 8.82
CA SER A 117 -0.01 6.48 9.82
C SER A 117 1.22 7.10 9.13
N SER A 118 1.84 8.09 9.77
CA SER A 118 3.02 8.79 9.21
C SER A 118 4.23 7.88 8.95
N LYS A 119 4.22 6.65 9.50
CA LYS A 119 5.29 5.66 9.31
C LYS A 119 5.04 4.70 8.15
N ASP A 120 3.88 4.77 7.53
CA ASP A 120 3.55 3.93 6.39
C ASP A 120 4.28 4.39 5.12
N TYR A 121 4.45 3.48 4.16
CA TYR A 121 5.14 3.77 2.90
C TYR A 121 4.36 4.72 1.97
N ILE A 122 3.03 4.80 2.09
CA ILE A 122 2.20 5.70 1.27
C ILE A 122 2.52 7.18 1.53
N PRO A 123 2.58 7.69 2.78
CA PRO A 123 3.10 9.03 3.05
C PRO A 123 4.47 9.29 2.43
N LYS A 124 5.36 8.29 2.45
CA LYS A 124 6.69 8.40 1.86
C LYS A 124 6.65 8.48 0.33
N MET A 125 5.74 7.75 -0.32
CA MET A 125 5.50 7.86 -1.77
C MET A 125 5.05 9.28 -2.15
N ILE A 126 4.11 9.85 -1.39
CA ILE A 126 3.60 11.22 -1.60
C ILE A 126 4.74 12.24 -1.44
N ASP A 127 5.59 12.08 -0.43
CA ASP A 127 6.75 12.96 -0.20
C ASP A 127 7.76 12.87 -1.36
N ILE A 128 8.13 11.68 -1.81
CA ILE A 128 9.03 11.45 -2.94
C ILE A 128 8.45 12.06 -4.23
N ALA A 129 7.15 11.93 -4.43
CA ALA A 129 6.44 12.51 -5.58
C ALA A 129 6.38 14.05 -5.54
N GLY A 130 6.79 14.70 -4.44
CA GLY A 130 6.82 16.15 -4.29
C GLY A 130 5.55 16.75 -3.68
N GLY A 131 4.73 15.95 -3.00
CA GLY A 131 3.56 16.38 -2.24
C GLY A 131 3.80 16.41 -0.73
N LYS A 132 2.76 16.80 0.00
CA LYS A 132 2.75 16.80 1.46
C LYS A 132 1.56 15.98 1.96
N TYR A 133 1.83 14.88 2.65
CA TYR A 133 0.77 14.10 3.29
C TYR A 133 0.16 14.88 4.46
N ILE A 134 -1.15 15.09 4.44
CA ILE A 134 -1.80 16.00 5.39
C ILE A 134 -1.86 15.45 6.82
N PHE A 135 -1.82 14.13 6.99
CA PHE A 135 -1.86 13.45 8.28
C PHE A 135 -0.46 13.04 8.80
N SER A 136 0.58 13.76 8.40
CA SER A 136 1.97 13.47 8.80
C SER A 136 2.22 13.60 10.32
N ASP A 137 1.37 14.31 11.05
CA ASP A 137 1.40 14.47 12.49
C ASP A 137 0.67 13.36 13.27
N LEU A 138 -0.18 12.57 12.59
CA LEU A 138 -0.89 11.47 13.21
C LEU A 138 0.06 10.29 13.47
N LYS A 139 0.35 10.09 14.74
CA LYS A 139 1.08 8.92 15.21
C LYS A 139 0.08 7.95 15.82
N ASN A 140 0.06 6.73 15.31
CA ASN A 140 -0.63 5.66 16.01
C ASN A 140 0.20 5.29 17.25
N THR A 141 -0.20 5.81 18.41
CA THR A 141 0.53 5.65 19.67
C THR A 141 0.29 4.30 20.33
N GLU A 142 -0.79 3.61 19.98
CA GLU A 142 -1.26 2.42 20.73
C GLU A 142 -1.10 1.09 19.94
N SER A 143 -0.90 1.14 18.65
CA SER A 143 -0.74 -0.08 17.85
C SER A 143 0.42 0.01 16.86
N LYS A 144 0.96 -1.15 16.48
CA LYS A 144 1.90 -1.28 15.34
C LYS A 144 1.17 -1.14 13.99
N SER A 145 -0.11 -0.76 13.99
CA SER A 145 -0.91 -0.63 12.78
C SER A 145 -0.39 0.49 11.89
N ALA A 146 -0.35 0.22 10.61
CA ALA A 146 -0.05 1.21 9.59
C ALA A 146 -1.24 2.17 9.32
N SER A 147 -2.40 1.96 9.97
CA SER A 147 -3.62 2.72 9.76
C SER A 147 -4.10 3.40 11.04
N VAL A 148 -4.73 4.55 10.88
CA VAL A 148 -5.39 5.32 11.94
C VAL A 148 -6.85 5.52 11.52
N GLU A 149 -7.77 5.26 12.43
CA GLU A 149 -9.20 5.46 12.24
C GLU A 149 -9.63 6.79 12.84
N LEU A 150 -10.40 7.55 12.08
CA LEU A 150 -10.90 8.89 12.45
C LEU A 150 -12.43 8.91 12.29
N SER A 151 -13.12 9.70 13.09
CA SER A 151 -14.49 10.08 12.74
C SER A 151 -14.51 10.92 11.47
N MET A 152 -15.65 11.01 10.79
CA MET A 152 -15.79 11.85 9.59
C MET A 152 -15.53 13.33 9.92
N GLU A 153 -15.93 13.79 11.09
CA GLU A 153 -15.72 15.17 11.56
C GLU A 153 -14.25 15.48 11.80
N GLU A 154 -13.50 14.53 12.39
CA GLU A 154 -12.05 14.67 12.59
C GLU A 154 -11.31 14.67 11.25
N PHE A 155 -11.72 13.78 10.33
CA PHE A 155 -11.18 13.75 8.98
C PHE A 155 -11.44 15.06 8.24
N TYR A 156 -12.67 15.56 8.29
CA TYR A 156 -13.05 16.84 7.68
C TYR A 156 -12.21 17.99 8.24
N SER A 157 -12.19 18.14 9.55
CA SER A 157 -11.42 19.21 10.22
C SER A 157 -9.94 19.27 9.82
N LYS A 158 -9.34 18.12 9.48
CA LYS A 158 -7.93 18.04 9.08
C LYS A 158 -7.71 18.15 7.58
N ALA A 159 -8.65 17.70 6.78
CA ALA A 159 -8.46 17.50 5.33
C ALA A 159 -9.40 18.36 4.45
N GLU A 160 -10.28 19.19 5.01
CA GLU A 160 -11.18 20.03 4.23
C GLU A 160 -10.45 20.95 3.23
N GLU A 161 -9.27 21.44 3.59
CA GLU A 161 -8.41 22.30 2.77
C GLU A 161 -7.35 21.54 1.95
N ALA A 162 -7.37 20.20 1.97
CA ALA A 162 -6.44 19.42 1.16
C ALA A 162 -6.57 19.74 -0.32
N ASP A 163 -5.44 19.84 -1.04
CA ASP A 163 -5.42 20.11 -2.46
C ASP A 163 -5.90 18.91 -3.28
N TYR A 164 -5.62 17.71 -2.81
CA TYR A 164 -5.96 16.45 -3.47
C TYR A 164 -6.51 15.43 -2.47
N LEU A 165 -7.51 14.66 -2.92
CA LEU A 165 -8.01 13.46 -2.25
C LEU A 165 -7.67 12.23 -3.09
N ILE A 166 -7.05 11.23 -2.47
CA ILE A 166 -6.83 9.91 -3.09
C ILE A 166 -7.61 8.86 -2.29
N TYR A 167 -8.63 8.30 -2.93
CA TYR A 167 -9.43 7.24 -2.36
C TYR A 167 -8.72 5.89 -2.52
N ASN A 168 -8.59 5.15 -1.44
CA ASN A 168 -7.97 3.84 -1.41
C ASN A 168 -8.99 2.73 -1.72
N ALA A 169 -8.93 2.17 -2.93
CA ALA A 169 -9.82 1.10 -3.37
C ALA A 169 -9.33 -0.32 -3.06
N THR A 170 -8.24 -0.48 -2.31
CA THR A 170 -7.72 -1.83 -1.99
C THR A 170 -8.56 -2.56 -0.95
N ILE A 171 -9.21 -1.82 -0.06
CA ILE A 171 -10.04 -2.36 1.02
C ILE A 171 -11.52 -2.28 0.67
N ASP A 172 -11.92 -1.18 0.02
CA ASP A 172 -13.30 -0.94 -0.42
C ASP A 172 -13.40 -0.95 -1.96
N SER A 173 -14.62 -0.84 -2.48
CA SER A 173 -14.84 -0.74 -3.92
C SER A 173 -14.30 0.57 -4.47
N PRO A 174 -13.73 0.57 -5.69
CA PRO A 174 -13.33 1.81 -6.35
C PRO A 174 -14.52 2.77 -6.47
N ILE A 175 -14.23 4.05 -6.31
CA ILE A 175 -15.16 5.12 -6.67
C ILE A 175 -14.84 5.58 -8.10
N ASN A 176 -15.87 5.72 -8.95
CA ASN A 176 -15.73 6.11 -10.34
C ASN A 176 -16.23 7.54 -10.61
N SER A 177 -16.77 8.19 -9.58
CA SER A 177 -17.28 9.55 -9.68
C SER A 177 -17.30 10.25 -8.32
N ILE A 178 -17.31 11.58 -8.36
CA ILE A 178 -17.54 12.41 -7.18
C ILE A 178 -18.90 12.10 -6.54
N ALA A 179 -19.91 11.74 -7.35
CA ALA A 179 -21.22 11.36 -6.84
C ALA A 179 -21.16 10.11 -5.96
N GLU A 180 -20.37 9.11 -6.33
CA GLU A 180 -20.15 7.90 -5.51
C GLU A 180 -19.41 8.22 -4.21
N LEU A 181 -18.43 9.12 -4.23
CA LEU A 181 -17.75 9.57 -3.01
C LEU A 181 -18.73 10.30 -2.08
N THR A 182 -19.49 11.24 -2.60
CA THR A 182 -20.45 12.03 -1.80
C THR A 182 -21.63 11.19 -1.30
N ALA A 183 -21.96 10.10 -1.98
CA ALA A 183 -22.96 9.13 -1.50
C ALA A 183 -22.48 8.38 -0.23
N LYS A 184 -21.17 8.24 0.00
CA LYS A 184 -20.64 7.67 1.24
C LYS A 184 -20.84 8.62 2.44
N ASN A 185 -20.69 9.91 2.24
CA ASN A 185 -21.00 10.95 3.22
C ASN A 185 -21.16 12.31 2.51
N GLU A 186 -22.28 13.00 2.77
CA GLU A 186 -22.59 14.31 2.16
C GLU A 186 -21.53 15.38 2.46
N LEU A 187 -20.81 15.26 3.59
CA LEU A 187 -19.79 16.21 4.00
C LEU A 187 -18.65 16.34 2.98
N PHE A 188 -18.41 15.29 2.15
CA PHE A 188 -17.41 15.36 1.08
C PHE A 188 -17.65 16.50 0.08
N LYS A 189 -18.88 16.98 -0.08
CA LYS A 189 -19.20 18.12 -0.94
C LYS A 189 -18.50 19.41 -0.51
N GLU A 190 -18.16 19.52 0.77
CA GLU A 190 -17.54 20.71 1.35
C GLU A 190 -16.01 20.74 1.19
N PHE A 191 -15.38 19.62 0.86
CA PHE A 191 -13.93 19.56 0.68
C PHE A 191 -13.47 20.37 -0.53
N LYS A 192 -12.38 21.14 -0.34
CA LYS A 192 -11.72 21.93 -1.40
C LYS A 192 -11.38 21.08 -2.63
N ALA A 193 -10.78 19.90 -2.41
CA ALA A 193 -10.40 19.01 -3.50
C ALA A 193 -11.62 18.53 -4.31
N VAL A 194 -12.75 18.26 -3.66
CA VAL A 194 -13.99 17.85 -4.34
C VAL A 194 -14.56 19.00 -5.18
N LYS A 195 -14.60 20.21 -4.61
CA LYS A 195 -15.07 21.41 -5.31
C LYS A 195 -14.21 21.73 -6.54
N ASN A 196 -12.92 21.39 -6.49
CA ASN A 196 -11.96 21.62 -7.58
C ASN A 196 -11.83 20.43 -8.55
N GLY A 197 -12.51 19.31 -8.29
CA GLY A 197 -12.40 18.09 -9.08
C GLY A 197 -11.07 17.32 -8.91
N ASN A 198 -10.30 17.59 -7.84
CA ASN A 198 -9.02 16.97 -7.52
C ASN A 198 -9.20 15.72 -6.67
N VAL A 199 -10.00 14.77 -7.16
CA VAL A 199 -10.30 13.51 -6.49
C VAL A 199 -9.83 12.36 -7.37
N TRP A 200 -8.99 11.50 -6.80
CA TRP A 200 -8.40 10.34 -7.47
C TRP A 200 -8.75 9.07 -6.70
N CYS A 201 -8.67 7.94 -7.40
CA CYS A 201 -8.93 6.63 -6.81
C CYS A 201 -7.82 5.66 -7.21
N THR A 202 -7.33 4.86 -6.26
CA THR A 202 -6.34 3.82 -6.56
C THR A 202 -6.99 2.60 -7.20
N GLY A 203 -6.18 1.79 -7.90
CA GLY A 203 -6.58 0.44 -8.27
C GLY A 203 -6.70 -0.49 -7.05
N LYS A 204 -7.49 -1.57 -7.18
CA LYS A 204 -7.70 -2.57 -6.11
C LYS A 204 -6.41 -3.28 -5.68
N SER A 205 -5.43 -3.39 -6.56
CA SER A 205 -4.22 -4.17 -6.34
C SER A 205 -3.06 -3.37 -5.73
N LEU A 206 -3.26 -2.11 -5.34
CA LEU A 206 -2.17 -1.24 -4.88
C LEU A 206 -1.26 -1.88 -3.82
N TYR A 207 -1.82 -2.55 -2.81
CA TYR A 207 -1.02 -3.17 -1.74
C TYR A 207 -0.22 -4.40 -2.19
N GLN A 208 -0.61 -5.00 -3.31
CA GLN A 208 0.06 -6.15 -3.92
C GLN A 208 0.97 -5.72 -5.10
N ALA A 209 0.87 -4.47 -5.54
CA ALA A 209 1.57 -3.93 -6.70
C ALA A 209 2.96 -3.37 -6.33
N THR A 210 3.76 -4.17 -5.62
CA THR A 210 5.12 -3.78 -5.21
C THR A 210 6.09 -3.69 -6.39
N ASP A 211 5.72 -4.28 -7.51
CA ASP A 211 6.44 -4.27 -8.79
C ASP A 211 6.27 -2.95 -9.57
N ILE A 212 5.22 -2.17 -9.30
CA ILE A 212 4.96 -0.90 -9.99
C ILE A 212 5.06 0.34 -9.09
N VAL A 213 5.75 0.22 -7.96
CA VAL A 213 5.90 1.33 -6.98
C VAL A 213 6.46 2.60 -7.62
N GLY A 214 7.45 2.47 -8.51
CA GLY A 214 7.98 3.60 -9.25
C GLY A 214 6.94 4.28 -10.15
N ASN A 215 6.08 3.51 -10.82
CA ASN A 215 5.00 4.05 -11.64
C ASN A 215 3.99 4.81 -10.77
N LEU A 216 3.61 4.25 -9.60
CA LEU A 216 2.68 4.90 -8.68
C LEU A 216 3.24 6.23 -8.15
N ILE A 217 4.55 6.31 -7.86
CA ILE A 217 5.21 7.55 -7.48
C ILE A 217 5.17 8.56 -8.63
N THR A 218 5.38 8.09 -9.88
CA THR A 218 5.29 8.93 -11.07
C THR A 218 3.87 9.46 -11.27
N ASP A 219 2.84 8.62 -11.12
CA ASP A 219 1.45 9.02 -11.26
C ASP A 219 1.07 10.08 -10.22
N ILE A 220 1.51 9.92 -8.96
CA ILE A 220 1.31 10.93 -7.92
C ILE A 220 2.06 12.22 -8.29
N HIS A 221 3.29 12.11 -8.82
CA HIS A 221 4.07 13.27 -9.25
C HIS A 221 3.35 14.06 -10.36
N LEU A 222 2.86 13.36 -11.39
CA LEU A 222 2.09 13.97 -12.48
C LEU A 222 0.79 14.62 -11.97
N MET A 223 0.05 13.93 -11.09
CA MET A 223 -1.12 14.50 -10.43
C MET A 223 -0.80 15.84 -9.73
N LEU A 224 0.38 15.93 -9.09
CA LEU A 224 0.79 17.13 -8.35
C LEU A 224 1.32 18.26 -9.26
N THR A 225 1.86 17.94 -10.44
CA THR A 225 2.56 18.90 -11.30
C THR A 225 1.74 19.32 -12.50
N ASP A 226 1.11 18.37 -13.20
CA ASP A 226 0.45 18.60 -14.49
C ASP A 226 -1.07 18.66 -14.37
N GLY A 227 -1.62 18.48 -13.19
CA GLY A 227 -2.99 18.56 -12.67
C GLY A 227 -4.19 18.73 -13.61
N ASP A 228 -3.98 18.96 -14.90
CA ASP A 228 -4.97 19.33 -15.88
C ASP A 228 -5.14 18.35 -17.07
N GLU A 229 -4.37 17.26 -17.13
CA GLU A 229 -4.65 16.18 -18.08
C GLU A 229 -5.61 15.18 -17.44
N LYS A 230 -6.89 15.55 -17.48
CA LYS A 230 -8.03 14.73 -17.07
C LYS A 230 -8.52 13.91 -18.24
#